data_25c10843fa3d409fde77a1ceea3085bd
#
_entry.id   25c10843fa3d409fde77a1ceea3085bd
#
_cell.length_a   1.000
_cell.length_b   1.000
_cell.length_c   1.000
_cell.angle_alpha   90.00
_cell.angle_beta   90.00
_cell.angle_gamma   90.00
#
_symmetry.space_group_name_H-M   'P 1'
#
loop_
_entity.id
_entity.type
_entity.pdbx_description
1 polymer ?
#
loop_
_entity_poly.entity_id
_entity_poly.type
_entity_poly.pdbx_seq_one_letter_code
_entity_poly.pdbx_strand_id
1 'polypeptide(L)'
;DVYKRQIMNNLSVCIYCQIYLFLLENRSLIHKKMRYLSMKLILSLLLFEIFSWSLSANNSSIIEPDSAFNFQYIKSISFSEPERALRILEQAEEEKRIPQYQVNNLRSCVYQNGFGLYRMAVLYSEKVYRNDSIRQHPEELLNLLDLMTDQYNYIGNYETSIRYAIEGAELAKKLENKGIEANMLLYIGINKRELGLKPEAVPYIDQAIEIQEQMAEKATSWYEIDDLLYSYGVKITHALEDSVYQQAIDLLPKYERQMKHLENMPDTPDGICDMRYASEYAAFACIFLQNGEPKKAEEYYQKYLKTDYSINIDGEPIRIEYLLAAKRYKEAMHYIQKEMRNCIDQKDTISYNYIHYVLEYKARAETGLNDHKAAAETYQQMLSISDSLNARDKRSVSLELATIYETNEKDQTIIKQQSKIRENNIIITSIGGILFLAIGFIAWFVRGLRITLRKNKAMAQQINNLISCETELSHTKKRVALLSSLLAAQSENPEITVQGTDKEIDDVALFNQIDEYIKGNKLFLQPEIDREALIKLVHTNKNKFCIWYKTIPIRLSATISTTYVWNIPSL
;
A
#
# COMPACT_ATOMS: atom_id res chain seq x y z
N ASP A 1 -2.55 8.06 24.52
CA ASP A 1 -2.00 6.80 24.00
C ASP A 1 -0.55 6.50 24.44
N VAL A 2 0.30 7.51 24.59
CA VAL A 2 1.68 7.33 25.11
C VAL A 2 1.66 6.89 26.57
N TYR A 3 0.75 7.40 27.40
CA TYR A 3 0.60 7.01 28.81
C TYR A 3 0.13 5.55 28.99
N LYS A 4 -0.75 5.06 28.11
CA LYS A 4 -1.20 3.65 28.15
C LYS A 4 -0.06 2.67 27.80
N ARG A 5 0.81 3.01 26.84
CA ARG A 5 2.00 2.19 26.50
C ARG A 5 3.03 2.16 27.62
N GLN A 6 3.21 3.25 28.34
CA GLN A 6 4.17 3.32 29.45
C GLN A 6 3.70 2.51 30.66
N ILE A 7 2.38 2.46 30.95
CA ILE A 7 1.79 1.61 31.99
C ILE A 7 1.91 0.12 31.62
N MET A 8 1.70 -0.24 30.35
CA MET A 8 1.82 -1.62 29.87
C MET A 8 3.27 -2.13 29.93
N ASN A 9 4.27 -1.30 29.62
CA ASN A 9 5.69 -1.66 29.77
C ASN A 9 6.09 -1.84 31.24
N ASN A 10 5.57 -1.06 32.16
CA ASN A 10 5.86 -1.19 33.59
C ASN A 10 5.16 -2.42 34.22
N LEU A 11 3.98 -2.81 33.74
CA LEU A 11 3.31 -4.05 34.18
C LEU A 11 4.06 -5.31 33.71
N SER A 12 4.59 -5.34 32.49
CA SER A 12 5.36 -6.49 32.01
C SER A 12 6.66 -6.69 32.79
N VAL A 13 7.36 -5.63 33.14
CA VAL A 13 8.58 -5.69 33.97
C VAL A 13 8.27 -6.20 35.39
N CYS A 14 7.13 -5.80 35.98
CA CYS A 14 6.70 -6.25 37.29
C CYS A 14 6.34 -7.74 37.33
N ILE A 15 5.72 -8.26 36.27
CA ILE A 15 5.38 -9.69 36.11
C ILE A 15 6.65 -10.53 35.95
N TYR A 16 7.65 -10.06 35.20
CA TYR A 16 8.94 -10.76 35.05
C TYR A 16 9.72 -10.83 36.38
N CYS A 17 9.71 -9.75 37.17
CA CYS A 17 10.34 -9.76 38.51
C CYS A 17 9.65 -10.73 39.49
N GLN A 18 8.32 -10.80 39.48
CA GLN A 18 7.60 -11.76 40.34
C GLN A 18 7.82 -13.23 39.95
N ILE A 19 7.89 -13.51 38.63
CA ILE A 19 8.21 -14.88 38.15
C ILE A 19 9.64 -15.27 38.51
N TYR A 20 10.59 -14.34 38.44
CA TYR A 20 11.99 -14.59 38.78
C TYR A 20 12.19 -14.85 40.28
N LEU A 21 11.52 -14.11 41.15
CA LEU A 21 11.53 -14.33 42.60
C LEU A 21 10.88 -15.66 42.99
N PHE A 22 9.79 -16.06 42.36
CA PHE A 22 9.11 -17.33 42.60
C PHE A 22 9.97 -18.54 42.19
N LEU A 23 10.79 -18.40 41.13
CA LEU A 23 11.71 -19.45 40.67
C LEU A 23 12.94 -19.61 41.58
N LEU A 24 13.35 -18.55 42.30
CA LEU A 24 14.47 -18.60 43.25
C LEU A 24 14.11 -19.26 44.59
N GLU A 25 12.87 -19.10 45.07
CA GLU A 25 12.41 -19.66 46.35
C GLU A 25 12.12 -21.19 46.34
N ASN A 26 11.83 -21.78 45.18
CA ASN A 26 11.31 -23.15 45.08
C ASN A 26 12.28 -24.18 44.42
N ARG A 27 13.57 -24.13 44.71
CA ARG A 27 14.59 -25.04 44.13
C ARG A 27 14.40 -26.55 44.39
N SER A 28 13.62 -26.94 45.38
CA SER A 28 13.46 -28.36 45.79
C SER A 28 12.23 -29.08 45.22
N LEU A 29 11.30 -28.40 44.55
CA LEU A 29 10.05 -28.98 44.02
C LEU A 29 10.04 -29.16 42.48
N ILE A 30 11.17 -29.00 41.82
CA ILE A 30 11.30 -28.74 40.40
C ILE A 30 10.97 -29.94 39.48
N HIS A 31 11.06 -31.17 39.94
CA HIS A 31 10.96 -32.34 39.05
C HIS A 31 9.54 -32.84 38.70
N LYS A 32 8.52 -32.53 39.46
CA LYS A 32 7.13 -32.92 39.16
C LYS A 32 6.24 -31.78 38.65
N LYS A 33 6.56 -30.51 38.95
CA LYS A 33 5.77 -29.35 38.58
C LYS A 33 6.17 -28.68 37.25
N MET A 34 7.33 -29.02 36.68
CA MET A 34 7.81 -28.36 35.42
C MET A 34 6.90 -28.61 34.20
N ARG A 35 6.20 -29.74 34.11
CA ARG A 35 5.23 -29.98 33.01
C ARG A 35 3.95 -29.13 33.16
N TYR A 36 3.56 -28.84 34.39
CA TYR A 36 2.34 -28.08 34.67
C TYR A 36 2.58 -26.56 34.56
N LEU A 37 3.79 -26.10 34.89
CA LEU A 37 4.17 -24.68 34.80
C LEU A 37 4.43 -24.22 33.36
N SER A 38 5.04 -25.07 32.53
CA SER A 38 5.24 -24.76 31.10
C SER A 38 3.93 -24.67 30.34
N MET A 39 2.96 -25.50 30.68
CA MET A 39 1.64 -25.47 30.06
C MET A 39 0.82 -24.22 30.48
N LYS A 40 0.94 -23.80 31.76
CA LYS A 40 0.33 -22.56 32.25
C LYS A 40 0.99 -21.30 31.68
N LEU A 41 2.29 -21.30 31.47
CA LEU A 41 3.02 -20.19 30.86
C LEU A 41 2.64 -20.03 29.37
N ILE A 42 2.53 -21.14 28.65
CA ILE A 42 2.08 -21.13 27.25
C ILE A 42 0.62 -20.68 27.17
N LEU A 43 -0.24 -21.12 28.07
CA LEU A 43 -1.64 -20.71 28.12
C LEU A 43 -1.80 -19.23 28.50
N SER A 44 -0.96 -18.70 29.39
CA SER A 44 -0.98 -17.27 29.75
C SER A 44 -0.43 -16.37 28.64
N LEU A 45 0.53 -16.84 27.87
CA LEU A 45 1.02 -16.14 26.67
C LEU A 45 -0.02 -16.12 25.56
N LEU A 46 -0.72 -17.23 25.33
CA LEU A 46 -1.83 -17.30 24.36
C LEU A 46 -3.02 -16.43 24.79
N LEU A 47 -3.35 -16.41 26.08
CA LEU A 47 -4.41 -15.52 26.60
C LEU A 47 -4.01 -14.05 26.55
N PHE A 48 -2.73 -13.71 26.67
CA PHE A 48 -2.22 -12.35 26.53
C PHE A 48 -2.26 -11.88 25.06
N GLU A 49 -1.95 -12.76 24.11
CA GLU A 49 -2.13 -12.46 22.67
C GLU A 49 -3.61 -12.27 22.31
N ILE A 50 -4.50 -13.12 22.81
CA ILE A 50 -5.95 -12.98 22.57
C ILE A 50 -6.48 -11.71 23.22
N PHE A 51 -5.99 -11.31 24.40
CA PHE A 51 -6.41 -10.09 25.09
C PHE A 51 -5.85 -8.82 24.43
N SER A 52 -4.63 -8.86 23.88
CA SER A 52 -4.09 -7.75 23.07
C SER A 52 -4.82 -7.59 21.73
N TRP A 53 -5.30 -8.68 21.15
CA TRP A 53 -6.16 -8.65 19.95
C TRP A 53 -7.56 -8.05 20.24
N SER A 54 -8.14 -8.35 21.41
CA SER A 54 -9.46 -7.80 21.80
C SER A 54 -9.44 -6.33 22.17
N LEU A 55 -8.30 -5.76 22.60
CA LEU A 55 -8.13 -4.34 22.90
C LEU A 55 -7.90 -3.48 21.64
N SER A 56 -7.50 -4.09 20.53
CA SER A 56 -7.36 -3.42 19.22
C SER A 56 -8.71 -3.30 18.47
N ALA A 57 -9.75 -3.98 18.93
CA ALA A 57 -11.01 -4.14 18.21
C ALA A 57 -12.11 -3.10 18.58
N ASN A 58 -11.82 -2.05 19.33
CA ASN A 58 -12.81 -1.08 19.78
C ASN A 58 -12.68 0.33 19.15
N ASN A 59 -12.13 0.41 17.94
CA ASN A 59 -12.49 1.48 17.01
C ASN A 59 -13.53 0.88 16.07
N SER A 60 -14.79 1.29 16.20
CA SER A 60 -15.82 1.05 15.18
C SER A 60 -15.48 1.88 13.93
N SER A 61 -14.41 1.50 13.23
CA SER A 61 -14.19 1.93 11.86
C SER A 61 -15.34 1.34 11.06
N ILE A 62 -16.10 2.18 10.41
CA ILE A 62 -17.05 1.76 9.37
C ILE A 62 -16.19 0.95 8.39
N ILE A 63 -16.35 -0.38 8.38
CA ILE A 63 -15.64 -1.24 7.46
C ILE A 63 -16.30 -1.03 6.10
N GLU A 64 -15.61 -0.32 5.22
CA GLU A 64 -16.07 -0.15 3.85
C GLU A 64 -16.02 -1.51 3.11
N PRO A 65 -16.98 -1.79 2.21
CA PRO A 65 -16.99 -3.03 1.45
C PRO A 65 -15.79 -3.10 0.51
N ASP A 66 -15.32 -4.31 0.19
CA ASP A 66 -14.17 -4.51 -0.71
C ASP A 66 -14.32 -3.81 -2.06
N SER A 67 -15.55 -3.66 -2.56
CA SER A 67 -15.87 -2.93 -3.78
C SER A 67 -15.58 -1.42 -3.70
N ALA A 68 -15.48 -0.85 -2.50
CA ALA A 68 -15.17 0.57 -2.31
C ALA A 68 -13.68 0.87 -2.57
N PHE A 69 -12.79 -0.13 -2.49
CA PHE A 69 -11.35 0.04 -2.74
C PHE A 69 -11.02 -0.02 -4.24
N ASN A 70 -11.80 0.69 -5.04
CA ASN A 70 -11.64 0.78 -6.48
C ASN A 70 -11.35 2.23 -6.87
N PHE A 71 -10.34 2.43 -7.75
CA PHE A 71 -9.92 3.75 -8.21
C PHE A 71 -11.09 4.58 -8.78
N GLN A 72 -11.90 3.97 -9.66
CA GLN A 72 -13.02 4.66 -10.31
C GLN A 72 -14.11 5.04 -9.32
N TYR A 73 -14.42 4.14 -8.37
CA TYR A 73 -15.41 4.42 -7.34
C TYR A 73 -14.98 5.59 -6.44
N ILE A 74 -13.74 5.57 -5.94
CA ILE A 74 -13.22 6.64 -5.08
C ILE A 74 -13.20 7.98 -5.85
N LYS A 75 -12.80 7.95 -7.13
CA LYS A 75 -12.81 9.12 -7.99
C LYS A 75 -14.25 9.66 -8.17
N SER A 76 -15.25 8.80 -8.36
CA SER A 76 -16.65 9.22 -8.56
C SER A 76 -17.26 9.90 -7.34
N ILE A 77 -16.86 9.50 -6.11
CA ILE A 77 -17.36 10.11 -4.87
C ILE A 77 -16.50 11.27 -4.37
N SER A 78 -15.39 11.58 -5.05
CA SER A 78 -14.43 12.60 -4.60
C SER A 78 -15.04 14.00 -4.48
N PHE A 79 -16.06 14.30 -5.25
CA PHE A 79 -16.77 15.58 -5.22
C PHE A 79 -17.98 15.54 -4.27
N SER A 80 -18.80 14.49 -4.33
CA SER A 80 -20.05 14.39 -3.57
C SER A 80 -19.88 13.99 -2.12
N GLU A 81 -18.86 13.15 -1.80
CA GLU A 81 -18.60 12.59 -0.48
C GLU A 81 -17.09 12.63 -0.13
N PRO A 82 -16.45 13.83 -0.15
CA PRO A 82 -14.99 13.93 -0.06
C PRO A 82 -14.40 13.39 1.25
N GLU A 83 -15.08 13.57 2.38
CA GLU A 83 -14.65 13.03 3.67
C GLU A 83 -14.67 11.49 3.69
N ARG A 84 -15.67 10.89 3.02
CA ARG A 84 -15.75 9.43 2.88
C ARG A 84 -14.65 8.91 1.97
N ALA A 85 -14.40 9.60 0.86
CA ALA A 85 -13.31 9.27 -0.04
C ALA A 85 -11.94 9.27 0.68
N LEU A 86 -11.67 10.27 1.56
CA LEU A 86 -10.43 10.30 2.35
C LEU A 86 -10.35 9.13 3.34
N ARG A 87 -11.44 8.78 4.04
CA ARG A 87 -11.44 7.63 4.95
C ARG A 87 -11.15 6.31 4.24
N ILE A 88 -11.76 6.11 3.06
CA ILE A 88 -11.48 4.93 2.22
C ILE A 88 -10.00 4.88 1.82
N LEU A 89 -9.42 6.04 1.47
CA LEU A 89 -8.01 6.14 1.11
C LEU A 89 -7.07 5.88 2.28
N GLU A 90 -7.40 6.32 3.50
CA GLU A 90 -6.66 6.01 4.72
C GLU A 90 -6.65 4.51 4.99
N GLN A 91 -7.83 3.87 4.93
CA GLN A 91 -7.94 2.42 5.11
C GLN A 91 -7.21 1.65 3.99
N ALA A 92 -7.33 2.09 2.73
CA ALA A 92 -6.63 1.48 1.59
C ALA A 92 -5.11 1.53 1.75
N GLU A 93 -4.58 2.62 2.30
CA GLU A 93 -3.15 2.81 2.58
C GLU A 93 -2.68 1.91 3.73
N GLU A 94 -3.42 1.87 4.85
CA GLU A 94 -3.11 1.03 6.00
C GLU A 94 -3.10 -0.46 5.64
N GLU A 95 -4.10 -0.90 4.89
CA GLU A 95 -4.26 -2.30 4.47
C GLU A 95 -3.48 -2.65 3.18
N LYS A 96 -2.82 -1.66 2.55
CA LYS A 96 -2.07 -1.79 1.28
C LYS A 96 -2.91 -2.37 0.14
N ARG A 97 -4.18 -2.00 0.05
CA ARG A 97 -5.11 -2.50 -0.97
C ARG A 97 -4.93 -1.86 -2.33
N ILE A 98 -4.41 -0.62 -2.36
CA ILE A 98 -4.18 0.17 -3.56
C ILE A 98 -2.71 0.62 -3.54
N PRO A 99 -2.01 0.65 -4.69
CA PRO A 99 -0.65 1.14 -4.78
C PRO A 99 -0.52 2.58 -4.24
N GLN A 100 0.56 2.89 -3.52
CA GLN A 100 0.74 4.17 -2.83
C GLN A 100 0.63 5.37 -3.77
N TYR A 101 1.13 5.27 -5.00
CA TYR A 101 1.03 6.37 -5.96
C TYR A 101 -0.42 6.64 -6.39
N GLN A 102 -1.25 5.59 -6.50
CA GLN A 102 -2.68 5.74 -6.80
C GLN A 102 -3.45 6.34 -5.62
N VAL A 103 -3.11 5.95 -4.37
CA VAL A 103 -3.67 6.58 -3.17
C VAL A 103 -3.39 8.08 -3.16
N ASN A 104 -2.15 8.49 -3.44
CA ASN A 104 -1.79 9.90 -3.49
C ASN A 104 -2.47 10.64 -4.65
N ASN A 105 -2.61 10.01 -5.81
CA ASN A 105 -3.32 10.60 -6.95
C ASN A 105 -4.79 10.86 -6.61
N LEU A 106 -5.47 9.87 -6.02
CA LEU A 106 -6.86 10.03 -5.58
C LEU A 106 -7.00 11.09 -4.48
N ARG A 107 -6.07 11.15 -3.51
CA ARG A 107 -6.05 12.24 -2.52
C ARG A 107 -5.95 13.61 -3.16
N SER A 108 -5.09 13.76 -4.16
CA SER A 108 -4.98 15.00 -4.92
C SER A 108 -6.33 15.38 -5.55
N CYS A 109 -7.00 14.44 -6.21
CA CYS A 109 -8.33 14.66 -6.78
C CYS A 109 -9.37 15.05 -5.72
N VAL A 110 -9.39 14.39 -4.56
CA VAL A 110 -10.33 14.69 -3.47
C VAL A 110 -10.08 16.09 -2.90
N TYR A 111 -8.82 16.47 -2.66
CA TYR A 111 -8.51 17.81 -2.16
C TYR A 111 -8.86 18.91 -3.15
N GLN A 112 -8.66 18.68 -4.44
CA GLN A 112 -9.03 19.62 -5.49
C GLN A 112 -10.55 19.72 -5.65
N ASN A 113 -11.20 18.60 -5.97
CA ASN A 113 -12.61 18.58 -6.41
C ASN A 113 -13.59 18.66 -5.23
N GLY A 114 -13.25 18.03 -4.10
CA GLY A 114 -14.13 17.95 -2.93
C GLY A 114 -13.98 19.13 -1.97
N PHE A 115 -12.77 19.60 -1.79
CA PHE A 115 -12.48 20.64 -0.79
C PHE A 115 -12.00 21.97 -1.37
N GLY A 116 -11.64 22.04 -2.66
CA GLY A 116 -11.06 23.24 -3.26
C GLY A 116 -9.69 23.62 -2.67
N LEU A 117 -8.99 22.67 -2.05
CA LEU A 117 -7.69 22.88 -1.40
C LEU A 117 -6.55 22.58 -2.37
N TYR A 118 -6.36 23.47 -3.34
CA TYR A 118 -5.43 23.26 -4.46
C TYR A 118 -3.97 23.06 -4.03
N ARG A 119 -3.50 23.72 -2.97
CA ARG A 119 -2.12 23.52 -2.47
C ARG A 119 -1.92 22.16 -1.84
N MET A 120 -2.93 21.64 -1.14
CA MET A 120 -2.94 20.25 -0.66
C MET A 120 -2.97 19.27 -1.83
N ALA A 121 -3.78 19.54 -2.85
CA ALA A 121 -3.82 18.73 -4.06
C ALA A 121 -2.43 18.67 -4.73
N VAL A 122 -1.78 19.82 -4.93
CA VAL A 122 -0.39 19.92 -5.44
C VAL A 122 0.58 19.08 -4.61
N LEU A 123 0.50 19.13 -3.27
CA LEU A 123 1.37 18.33 -2.39
C LEU A 123 1.30 16.83 -2.73
N TYR A 124 0.11 16.30 -2.93
CA TYR A 124 -0.09 14.89 -3.24
C TYR A 124 0.27 14.56 -4.70
N SER A 125 -0.06 15.42 -5.66
CA SER A 125 0.39 15.28 -7.06
C SER A 125 1.90 15.26 -7.18
N GLU A 126 2.62 16.11 -6.44
CA GLU A 126 4.08 16.10 -6.38
C GLU A 126 4.65 14.80 -5.80
N LYS A 127 3.98 14.21 -4.78
CA LYS A 127 4.37 12.89 -4.24
C LYS A 127 4.22 11.79 -5.30
N VAL A 128 3.18 11.85 -6.13
CA VAL A 128 2.98 10.91 -7.26
C VAL A 128 4.03 11.12 -8.32
N TYR A 129 4.26 12.37 -8.73
CA TYR A 129 5.22 12.72 -9.79
C TYR A 129 6.65 12.29 -9.47
N ARG A 130 7.05 12.36 -8.18
CA ARG A 130 8.37 11.91 -7.69
C ARG A 130 8.48 10.40 -7.50
N ASN A 131 7.41 9.65 -7.64
CA ASN A 131 7.43 8.20 -7.49
C ASN A 131 7.84 7.55 -8.82
N ASP A 132 8.94 6.79 -8.83
CA ASP A 132 9.44 6.14 -10.04
C ASP A 132 8.43 5.19 -10.70
N SER A 133 7.46 4.67 -9.93
CA SER A 133 6.43 3.77 -10.46
C SER A 133 5.53 4.44 -11.50
N ILE A 134 5.24 5.75 -11.38
CA ILE A 134 4.37 6.47 -12.32
C ILE A 134 4.98 6.52 -13.74
N ARG A 135 6.32 6.54 -13.83
CA ARG A 135 7.03 6.59 -15.12
C ARG A 135 6.91 5.30 -15.92
N GLN A 136 6.50 4.20 -15.27
CA GLN A 136 6.20 2.92 -15.94
C GLN A 136 4.80 2.90 -16.56
N HIS A 137 3.97 3.90 -16.24
CA HIS A 137 2.59 4.05 -16.69
C HIS A 137 2.40 5.40 -17.41
N PRO A 138 2.83 5.54 -18.68
CA PRO A 138 2.89 6.83 -19.37
C PRO A 138 1.52 7.50 -19.52
N GLU A 139 0.44 6.75 -19.68
CA GLU A 139 -0.93 7.29 -19.70
C GLU A 139 -1.34 7.90 -18.35
N GLU A 140 -1.00 7.23 -17.23
CA GLU A 140 -1.27 7.75 -15.90
C GLU A 140 -0.40 8.98 -15.61
N LEU A 141 0.86 8.98 -16.07
CA LEU A 141 1.73 10.15 -15.96
C LEU A 141 1.17 11.33 -16.76
N LEU A 142 0.62 11.09 -17.97
CA LEU A 142 0.03 12.12 -18.79
C LEU A 142 -1.18 12.75 -18.08
N ASN A 143 -2.07 11.94 -17.53
CA ASN A 143 -3.21 12.42 -16.75
C ASN A 143 -2.77 13.20 -15.49
N LEU A 144 -1.69 12.78 -14.87
CA LEU A 144 -1.11 13.50 -13.72
C LEU A 144 -0.57 14.88 -14.13
N LEU A 145 0.13 14.96 -15.26
CA LEU A 145 0.68 16.23 -15.77
C LEU A 145 -0.45 17.20 -16.14
N ASP A 146 -1.55 16.70 -16.69
CA ASP A 146 -2.75 17.49 -16.96
C ASP A 146 -3.34 18.06 -15.66
N LEU A 147 -3.53 17.20 -14.66
CA LEU A 147 -4.01 17.60 -13.35
C LEU A 147 -3.09 18.63 -12.68
N MET A 148 -1.77 18.42 -12.72
CA MET A 148 -0.79 19.34 -12.13
C MET A 148 -0.76 20.69 -12.86
N THR A 149 -0.91 20.70 -14.16
CA THR A 149 -1.01 21.92 -14.97
C THR A 149 -2.17 22.78 -14.48
N ASP A 150 -3.34 22.19 -14.33
CA ASP A 150 -4.54 22.85 -13.84
C ASP A 150 -4.35 23.34 -12.38
N GLN A 151 -3.82 22.50 -11.48
CA GLN A 151 -3.61 22.84 -10.08
C GLN A 151 -2.65 24.03 -9.91
N TYR A 152 -1.55 24.04 -10.64
CA TYR A 152 -0.59 25.14 -10.57
C TYR A 152 -1.12 26.43 -11.19
N ASN A 153 -1.97 26.34 -12.23
CA ASN A 153 -2.70 27.48 -12.76
C ASN A 153 -3.63 28.09 -11.69
N TYR A 154 -4.44 27.25 -11.01
CA TYR A 154 -5.36 27.70 -9.96
C TYR A 154 -4.67 28.39 -8.78
N ILE A 155 -3.49 27.96 -8.39
CA ILE A 155 -2.74 28.62 -7.29
C ILE A 155 -1.94 29.84 -7.78
N GLY A 156 -2.05 30.22 -9.05
CA GLY A 156 -1.37 31.37 -9.63
C GLY A 156 0.13 31.15 -9.89
N ASN A 157 0.61 29.91 -9.85
CA ASN A 157 2.01 29.61 -10.17
C ASN A 157 2.13 29.23 -11.65
N TYR A 158 1.95 30.24 -12.50
CA TYR A 158 1.87 30.08 -13.94
C TYR A 158 3.14 29.51 -14.58
N GLU A 159 4.33 29.86 -14.05
CA GLU A 159 5.61 29.34 -14.56
C GLU A 159 5.72 27.83 -14.35
N THR A 160 5.33 27.34 -13.18
CA THR A 160 5.33 25.90 -12.90
C THR A 160 4.25 25.16 -13.70
N SER A 161 3.07 25.77 -13.86
CA SER A 161 2.02 25.26 -14.72
C SER A 161 2.50 25.09 -16.17
N ILE A 162 3.17 26.11 -16.74
CA ILE A 162 3.76 26.03 -18.09
C ILE A 162 4.77 24.88 -18.19
N ARG A 163 5.62 24.70 -17.17
CA ARG A 163 6.61 23.62 -17.19
C ARG A 163 5.97 22.25 -17.29
N TYR A 164 4.94 21.96 -16.51
CA TYR A 164 4.21 20.69 -16.57
C TYR A 164 3.39 20.57 -17.84
N ALA A 165 2.80 21.66 -18.33
CA ALA A 165 2.11 21.68 -19.60
C ALA A 165 3.03 21.35 -20.78
N ILE A 166 4.27 21.83 -20.80
CA ILE A 166 5.26 21.49 -21.83
C ILE A 166 5.60 19.99 -21.76
N GLU A 167 5.90 19.46 -20.56
CA GLU A 167 6.19 18.03 -20.39
C GLU A 167 4.98 17.17 -20.81
N GLY A 168 3.77 17.59 -20.42
CA GLY A 168 2.52 16.95 -20.80
C GLY A 168 2.27 16.96 -22.31
N ALA A 169 2.49 18.09 -22.99
CA ALA A 169 2.33 18.20 -24.43
C ALA A 169 3.30 17.29 -25.19
N GLU A 170 4.56 17.21 -24.74
CA GLU A 170 5.55 16.31 -25.34
C GLU A 170 5.19 14.83 -25.14
N LEU A 171 4.67 14.47 -23.97
CA LEU A 171 4.24 13.11 -23.67
C LEU A 171 2.95 12.77 -24.44
N ALA A 172 1.96 13.68 -24.48
CA ALA A 172 0.73 13.52 -25.24
C ALA A 172 1.00 13.28 -26.71
N LYS A 173 1.95 14.04 -27.29
CA LYS A 173 2.39 13.85 -28.68
C LYS A 173 3.00 12.48 -28.90
N LYS A 174 3.82 11.95 -27.98
CA LYS A 174 4.42 10.61 -28.08
C LYS A 174 3.38 9.50 -27.97
N LEU A 175 2.32 9.72 -27.18
CA LEU A 175 1.20 8.79 -26.98
C LEU A 175 0.07 8.99 -28.02
N GLU A 176 0.25 9.90 -28.95
CA GLU A 176 -0.76 10.28 -29.96
C GLU A 176 -2.10 10.75 -29.37
N ASN A 177 -2.08 11.23 -28.09
CA ASN A 177 -3.25 11.77 -27.42
C ASN A 177 -3.45 13.24 -27.78
N LYS A 178 -4.18 13.48 -28.87
CA LYS A 178 -4.40 14.82 -29.42
C LYS A 178 -5.23 15.73 -28.51
N GLY A 179 -6.17 15.17 -27.74
CA GLY A 179 -7.00 15.94 -26.82
C GLY A 179 -6.17 16.58 -25.71
N ILE A 180 -5.35 15.79 -25.02
CA ILE A 180 -4.48 16.32 -23.95
C ILE A 180 -3.37 17.21 -24.56
N GLU A 181 -2.81 16.88 -25.75
CA GLU A 181 -1.84 17.74 -26.43
C GLU A 181 -2.43 19.16 -26.63
N ALA A 182 -3.64 19.27 -27.15
CA ALA A 182 -4.31 20.56 -27.36
C ALA A 182 -4.59 21.28 -26.03
N ASN A 183 -5.07 20.57 -25.02
CA ASN A 183 -5.32 21.12 -23.69
C ASN A 183 -4.04 21.71 -23.06
N MET A 184 -2.93 20.98 -23.12
CA MET A 184 -1.63 21.47 -22.64
C MET A 184 -1.18 22.75 -23.36
N LEU A 185 -1.30 22.79 -24.68
CA LEU A 185 -0.96 23.97 -25.47
C LEU A 185 -1.85 25.17 -25.09
N LEU A 186 -3.14 24.93 -24.88
CA LEU A 186 -4.07 25.96 -24.43
C LEU A 186 -3.66 26.55 -23.08
N TYR A 187 -3.31 25.69 -22.09
CA TYR A 187 -2.81 26.13 -20.79
C TYR A 187 -1.50 26.90 -20.90
N ILE A 188 -0.56 26.50 -21.77
CA ILE A 188 0.66 27.27 -22.02
C ILE A 188 0.29 28.68 -22.50
N GLY A 189 -0.64 28.78 -23.43
CA GLY A 189 -1.10 30.06 -23.94
C GLY A 189 -1.77 30.93 -22.87
N ILE A 190 -2.73 30.38 -22.11
CA ILE A 190 -3.42 31.07 -21.03
C ILE A 190 -2.40 31.57 -19.98
N ASN A 191 -1.52 30.68 -19.49
CA ASN A 191 -0.53 31.03 -18.47
C ASN A 191 0.49 32.08 -18.94
N LYS A 192 0.94 32.02 -20.20
CA LYS A 192 1.80 33.06 -20.77
C LYS A 192 1.11 34.42 -20.78
N ARG A 193 -0.22 34.45 -21.08
CA ARG A 193 -0.99 35.67 -21.04
C ARG A 193 -1.10 36.25 -19.64
N GLU A 194 -1.34 35.39 -18.64
CA GLU A 194 -1.36 35.79 -17.22
C GLU A 194 -0.02 36.39 -16.75
N LEU A 195 1.09 35.88 -17.30
CA LEU A 195 2.44 36.45 -17.08
C LEU A 195 2.72 37.74 -17.89
N GLY A 196 1.73 38.26 -18.63
CA GLY A 196 1.88 39.44 -19.46
C GLY A 196 2.58 39.22 -20.81
N LEU A 197 2.88 37.97 -21.17
CA LEU A 197 3.57 37.55 -22.39
C LEU A 197 2.55 37.35 -23.53
N LYS A 198 1.65 38.32 -23.74
CA LYS A 198 0.54 38.22 -24.68
C LYS A 198 0.94 37.80 -26.11
N PRO A 199 1.98 38.41 -26.75
CA PRO A 199 2.37 38.01 -28.11
C PRO A 199 2.85 36.54 -28.19
N GLU A 200 3.46 36.05 -27.13
CA GLU A 200 3.97 34.68 -27.06
C GLU A 200 2.86 33.64 -26.76
N ALA A 201 1.73 34.09 -26.21
CA ALA A 201 0.57 33.23 -25.92
C ALA A 201 -0.17 32.79 -27.18
N VAL A 202 -0.31 33.71 -28.15
CA VAL A 202 -1.13 33.52 -29.37
C VAL A 202 -0.79 32.25 -30.15
N PRO A 203 0.49 31.94 -30.47
CA PRO A 203 0.82 30.74 -31.23
C PRO A 203 0.39 29.43 -30.54
N TYR A 204 0.42 29.37 -29.23
CA TYR A 204 0.02 28.17 -28.47
C TYR A 204 -1.48 27.97 -28.50
N ILE A 205 -2.25 29.04 -28.32
CA ILE A 205 -3.72 29.01 -28.42
C ILE A 205 -4.15 28.61 -29.83
N ASP A 206 -3.52 29.21 -30.86
CA ASP A 206 -3.83 28.89 -32.25
C ASP A 206 -3.52 27.45 -32.60
N GLN A 207 -2.41 26.93 -32.13
CA GLN A 207 -2.03 25.51 -32.31
C GLN A 207 -2.99 24.56 -31.59
N ALA A 208 -3.42 24.89 -30.35
CA ALA A 208 -4.43 24.13 -29.63
C ALA A 208 -5.74 24.05 -30.41
N ILE A 209 -6.21 25.21 -30.92
CA ILE A 209 -7.42 25.30 -31.72
C ILE A 209 -7.29 24.50 -33.03
N GLU A 210 -6.16 24.57 -33.72
CA GLU A 210 -5.91 23.81 -34.95
C GLU A 210 -6.03 22.28 -34.71
N ILE A 211 -5.46 21.78 -33.64
CA ILE A 211 -5.58 20.36 -33.29
C ILE A 211 -7.03 20.00 -32.98
N GLN A 212 -7.73 20.82 -32.21
CA GLN A 212 -9.12 20.58 -31.84
C GLN A 212 -10.07 20.69 -33.04
N GLU A 213 -9.81 21.62 -34.02
CA GLU A 213 -10.56 21.69 -35.27
C GLU A 213 -10.44 20.37 -36.07
N GLN A 214 -9.23 19.79 -36.13
CA GLN A 214 -8.99 18.49 -36.79
C GLN A 214 -9.68 17.32 -36.06
N MET A 215 -9.75 17.36 -34.73
CA MET A 215 -10.49 16.39 -33.95
C MET A 215 -11.98 16.53 -34.14
N ALA A 216 -12.51 17.76 -34.13
CA ALA A 216 -13.92 18.06 -34.28
C ALA A 216 -14.50 17.58 -35.60
N GLU A 217 -13.69 17.49 -36.69
CA GLU A 217 -14.12 16.91 -37.96
C GLU A 217 -14.50 15.44 -37.88
N LYS A 218 -13.95 14.71 -36.92
CA LYS A 218 -14.15 13.28 -36.71
C LYS A 218 -14.73 12.96 -35.33
N ALA A 219 -15.22 13.98 -34.63
CA ALA A 219 -15.71 13.84 -33.27
C ALA A 219 -16.82 12.79 -33.18
N THR A 220 -16.70 11.93 -32.16
CA THR A 220 -17.71 10.92 -31.83
C THR A 220 -18.42 11.25 -30.51
N SER A 221 -17.96 12.26 -29.80
CA SER A 221 -18.49 12.67 -28.50
C SER A 221 -18.68 14.18 -28.47
N TRP A 222 -19.76 14.62 -27.82
CA TRP A 222 -20.12 16.01 -27.67
C TRP A 222 -19.04 16.86 -26.99
N TYR A 223 -18.29 16.31 -26.03
CA TYR A 223 -17.28 17.07 -25.31
C TYR A 223 -16.09 17.47 -26.19
N GLU A 224 -15.76 16.71 -27.24
CA GLU A 224 -14.69 17.10 -28.18
C GLU A 224 -15.05 18.40 -28.93
N ILE A 225 -16.33 18.60 -29.22
CA ILE A 225 -16.83 19.85 -29.82
C ILE A 225 -16.89 20.96 -28.77
N ASP A 226 -17.32 20.64 -27.56
CA ASP A 226 -17.43 21.59 -26.46
C ASP A 226 -16.07 22.14 -26.04
N ASP A 227 -15.01 21.30 -26.03
CA ASP A 227 -13.61 21.71 -25.78
C ASP A 227 -13.12 22.71 -26.85
N LEU A 228 -13.44 22.47 -28.12
CA LEU A 228 -13.13 23.42 -29.20
C LEU A 228 -13.88 24.75 -29.04
N LEU A 229 -15.17 24.70 -28.69
CA LEU A 229 -15.97 25.89 -28.42
C LEU A 229 -15.43 26.69 -27.24
N TYR A 230 -14.95 26.00 -26.20
CA TYR A 230 -14.25 26.63 -25.07
C TYR A 230 -12.98 27.35 -25.52
N SER A 231 -12.16 26.72 -26.36
CA SER A 231 -10.92 27.33 -26.87
C SER A 231 -11.19 28.55 -27.77
N TYR A 232 -12.24 28.49 -28.58
CA TYR A 232 -12.72 29.67 -29.31
C TYR A 232 -13.17 30.76 -28.34
N GLY A 233 -13.91 30.43 -27.28
CA GLY A 233 -14.31 31.36 -26.22
C GLY A 233 -13.13 32.07 -25.58
N VAL A 234 -12.07 31.34 -25.24
CA VAL A 234 -10.81 31.90 -24.72
C VAL A 234 -10.23 32.91 -25.72
N LYS A 235 -10.14 32.56 -27.01
CA LYS A 235 -9.61 33.47 -28.04
C LYS A 235 -10.49 34.69 -28.25
N ILE A 236 -11.82 34.55 -28.23
CA ILE A 236 -12.80 35.64 -28.32
C ILE A 236 -12.67 36.59 -27.13
N THR A 237 -12.56 36.06 -25.92
CA THR A 237 -12.35 36.84 -24.68
C THR A 237 -11.05 37.65 -24.76
N HIS A 238 -9.96 37.03 -25.18
CA HIS A 238 -8.69 37.71 -25.38
C HIS A 238 -8.74 38.82 -26.42
N ALA A 239 -9.46 38.59 -27.53
CA ALA A 239 -9.64 39.61 -28.55
C ALA A 239 -10.49 40.81 -28.05
N LEU A 240 -11.46 40.55 -27.18
CA LEU A 240 -12.27 41.59 -26.54
C LEU A 240 -11.42 42.43 -25.58
N GLU A 241 -10.63 41.78 -24.70
CA GLU A 241 -9.72 42.44 -23.75
C GLU A 241 -8.64 43.30 -24.43
N ASP A 242 -8.12 42.80 -25.56
CA ASP A 242 -7.09 43.48 -26.33
C ASP A 242 -7.67 44.51 -27.34
N SER A 243 -9.01 44.66 -27.38
CA SER A 243 -9.74 45.54 -28.30
C SER A 243 -9.46 45.26 -29.78
N VAL A 244 -9.18 43.99 -30.13
CA VAL A 244 -8.97 43.53 -31.52
C VAL A 244 -10.19 42.80 -32.05
N TYR A 245 -11.31 43.46 -32.02
CA TYR A 245 -12.68 42.92 -32.26
C TYR A 245 -12.82 42.17 -33.57
N GLN A 246 -12.11 42.57 -34.64
CA GLN A 246 -12.17 41.88 -35.91
C GLN A 246 -11.72 40.42 -35.82
N GLN A 247 -10.72 40.11 -34.99
CA GLN A 247 -10.28 38.73 -34.83
C GLN A 247 -11.36 37.83 -34.21
N ALA A 248 -12.16 38.36 -33.27
CA ALA A 248 -13.31 37.64 -32.74
C ALA A 248 -14.40 37.43 -33.78
N ILE A 249 -14.70 38.51 -34.58
CA ILE A 249 -15.69 38.45 -35.66
C ILE A 249 -15.31 37.40 -36.72
N ASP A 250 -14.04 37.29 -37.06
CA ASP A 250 -13.54 36.29 -38.01
C ASP A 250 -13.69 34.84 -37.51
N LEU A 251 -13.79 34.63 -36.21
CA LEU A 251 -14.05 33.32 -35.61
C LEU A 251 -15.53 32.93 -35.62
N LEU A 252 -16.44 33.89 -35.69
CA LEU A 252 -17.87 33.65 -35.58
C LEU A 252 -18.41 32.58 -36.54
N PRO A 253 -18.09 32.57 -37.86
CA PRO A 253 -18.57 31.51 -38.74
C PRO A 253 -18.07 30.09 -38.36
N LYS A 254 -16.90 30.01 -37.76
CA LYS A 254 -16.35 28.73 -37.26
C LYS A 254 -17.09 28.29 -36.01
N TYR A 255 -17.31 29.22 -35.08
CA TYR A 255 -18.06 28.97 -33.85
C TYR A 255 -19.48 28.47 -34.15
N GLU A 256 -20.23 29.22 -34.98
CA GLU A 256 -21.61 28.86 -35.39
C GLU A 256 -21.65 27.46 -36.07
N ARG A 257 -20.63 27.10 -36.85
CA ARG A 257 -20.56 25.78 -37.47
C ARG A 257 -20.42 24.69 -36.42
N GLN A 258 -19.55 24.89 -35.41
CA GLN A 258 -19.36 23.91 -34.36
C GLN A 258 -20.57 23.84 -33.42
N MET A 259 -21.27 24.94 -33.17
CA MET A 259 -22.53 24.91 -32.45
C MET A 259 -23.58 24.03 -33.14
N LYS A 260 -23.73 24.16 -34.47
CA LYS A 260 -24.62 23.26 -35.25
C LYS A 260 -24.15 21.80 -35.22
N HIS A 261 -22.84 21.56 -35.11
CA HIS A 261 -22.31 20.21 -34.95
C HIS A 261 -22.68 19.67 -33.58
N LEU A 262 -22.48 20.43 -32.49
CA LEU A 262 -22.84 20.07 -31.13
C LEU A 262 -24.33 19.72 -30.97
N GLU A 263 -25.23 20.50 -31.61
CA GLU A 263 -26.68 20.23 -31.61
C GLU A 263 -27.06 18.85 -32.19
N ASN A 264 -26.25 18.34 -33.12
CA ASN A 264 -26.48 17.06 -33.76
C ASN A 264 -25.70 15.90 -33.15
N MET A 265 -24.90 16.15 -32.09
CA MET A 265 -24.14 15.11 -31.42
C MET A 265 -25.04 14.27 -30.51
N PRO A 266 -24.90 12.93 -30.54
CA PRO A 266 -25.60 12.06 -29.58
C PRO A 266 -25.12 12.36 -28.16
N ASP A 267 -26.01 12.14 -27.22
CA ASP A 267 -25.73 12.26 -25.78
C ASP A 267 -25.28 13.65 -25.30
N THR A 268 -25.53 14.70 -26.11
CA THR A 268 -25.33 16.10 -25.67
C THR A 268 -26.28 16.38 -24.50
N PRO A 269 -25.78 16.83 -23.34
CA PRO A 269 -26.64 17.11 -22.19
C PRO A 269 -27.64 18.22 -22.45
N ASP A 270 -28.84 18.06 -21.93
CA ASP A 270 -29.91 19.05 -22.06
C ASP A 270 -29.45 20.44 -21.58
N GLY A 271 -29.72 21.47 -22.34
CA GLY A 271 -29.44 22.87 -22.00
C GLY A 271 -28.02 23.35 -22.33
N ILE A 272 -27.06 22.47 -22.64
CA ILE A 272 -25.67 22.89 -22.99
C ILE A 272 -25.69 23.79 -24.25
N CYS A 273 -26.36 23.37 -25.30
CA CYS A 273 -26.42 24.15 -26.52
C CYS A 273 -27.05 25.53 -26.28
N ASP A 274 -28.15 25.59 -25.52
CA ASP A 274 -28.83 26.86 -25.22
C ASP A 274 -27.92 27.81 -24.40
N MET A 275 -27.21 27.26 -23.38
CA MET A 275 -26.23 28.01 -22.61
C MET A 275 -25.07 28.55 -23.48
N ARG A 276 -24.53 27.71 -24.38
CA ARG A 276 -23.46 28.13 -25.30
C ARG A 276 -23.92 29.22 -26.24
N TYR A 277 -25.13 29.10 -26.85
CA TYR A 277 -25.72 30.16 -27.69
C TYR A 277 -25.95 31.45 -26.92
N ALA A 278 -26.46 31.38 -25.68
CA ALA A 278 -26.66 32.58 -24.87
C ALA A 278 -25.34 33.32 -24.63
N SER A 279 -24.28 32.57 -24.25
CA SER A 279 -22.94 33.13 -23.99
C SER A 279 -22.35 33.76 -25.26
N GLU A 280 -22.45 33.05 -26.41
CA GLU A 280 -21.99 33.54 -27.71
C GLU A 280 -22.72 34.83 -28.12
N TYR A 281 -24.05 34.80 -28.13
CA TYR A 281 -24.83 35.93 -28.57
C TYR A 281 -24.59 37.18 -27.72
N ALA A 282 -24.46 37.03 -26.41
CA ALA A 282 -24.13 38.14 -25.52
C ALA A 282 -22.72 38.69 -25.78
N ALA A 283 -21.72 37.82 -25.96
CA ALA A 283 -20.35 38.22 -26.27
C ALA A 283 -20.28 38.97 -27.61
N PHE A 284 -20.87 38.41 -28.66
CA PHE A 284 -20.89 39.07 -29.97
C PHE A 284 -21.75 40.35 -30.02
N ALA A 285 -22.80 40.45 -29.20
CA ALA A 285 -23.50 41.73 -29.03
C ALA A 285 -22.54 42.82 -28.51
N CYS A 286 -21.70 42.51 -27.52
CA CYS A 286 -20.69 43.44 -27.04
C CYS A 286 -19.61 43.74 -28.10
N ILE A 287 -19.10 42.70 -28.78
CA ILE A 287 -18.05 42.83 -29.80
C ILE A 287 -18.52 43.71 -30.97
N PHE A 288 -19.70 43.44 -31.55
CA PHE A 288 -20.24 44.26 -32.66
C PHE A 288 -20.48 45.69 -32.23
N LEU A 289 -20.93 45.90 -30.98
CA LEU A 289 -21.12 47.25 -30.47
C LEU A 289 -19.81 48.03 -30.39
N GLN A 290 -18.80 47.41 -29.82
CA GLN A 290 -17.45 47.99 -29.69
C GLN A 290 -16.75 48.17 -31.03
N ASN A 291 -17.06 47.31 -32.02
CA ASN A 291 -16.56 47.40 -33.39
C ASN A 291 -17.31 48.48 -34.23
N GLY A 292 -18.28 49.18 -33.63
CA GLY A 292 -19.04 50.25 -34.34
C GLY A 292 -20.18 49.74 -35.22
N GLU A 293 -20.68 48.52 -34.97
CA GLU A 293 -21.79 47.91 -35.73
C GLU A 293 -23.06 47.74 -34.85
N PRO A 294 -23.70 48.85 -34.39
CA PRO A 294 -24.75 48.78 -33.38
C PRO A 294 -26.02 48.04 -33.86
N LYS A 295 -26.28 47.96 -35.16
CA LYS A 295 -27.42 47.20 -35.69
C LYS A 295 -27.21 45.69 -35.50
N LYS A 296 -26.04 45.20 -35.81
CA LYS A 296 -25.68 43.77 -35.56
C LYS A 296 -25.61 43.48 -34.08
N ALA A 297 -25.07 44.38 -33.28
CA ALA A 297 -25.03 44.25 -31.84
C ALA A 297 -26.45 44.02 -31.26
N GLU A 298 -27.43 44.84 -31.67
CA GLU A 298 -28.81 44.67 -31.22
C GLU A 298 -29.41 43.36 -31.75
N GLU A 299 -29.10 42.96 -33.01
CA GLU A 299 -29.55 41.66 -33.57
C GLU A 299 -29.08 40.50 -32.68
N TYR A 300 -27.79 40.47 -32.30
CA TYR A 300 -27.23 39.42 -31.45
C TYR A 300 -27.79 39.49 -30.03
N TYR A 301 -28.02 40.68 -29.50
CA TYR A 301 -28.68 40.84 -28.22
C TYR A 301 -30.13 40.31 -28.25
N GLN A 302 -30.87 40.51 -29.35
CA GLN A 302 -32.20 39.93 -29.49
C GLN A 302 -32.19 38.41 -29.68
N LYS A 303 -31.11 37.81 -30.26
CA LYS A 303 -30.92 36.37 -30.29
C LYS A 303 -30.68 35.83 -28.87
N TYR A 304 -29.82 36.50 -28.10
CA TYR A 304 -29.60 36.15 -26.69
C TYR A 304 -30.91 36.15 -25.88
N LEU A 305 -31.74 37.17 -26.01
CA LEU A 305 -33.01 37.29 -25.29
C LEU A 305 -34.02 36.16 -25.62
N LYS A 306 -33.81 35.43 -26.70
CA LYS A 306 -34.65 34.29 -27.11
C LYS A 306 -34.20 32.96 -26.58
N THR A 307 -33.05 32.89 -25.96
CA THR A 307 -32.54 31.64 -25.30
C THR A 307 -33.25 31.44 -23.97
N ASP A 308 -33.50 30.19 -23.60
CA ASP A 308 -34.06 29.85 -22.30
C ASP A 308 -33.08 30.19 -21.16
N TYR A 309 -31.78 30.09 -21.42
CA TYR A 309 -30.73 30.46 -20.48
C TYR A 309 -30.77 31.94 -20.08
N SER A 310 -31.17 32.83 -21.01
CA SER A 310 -31.23 34.27 -20.75
C SER A 310 -32.22 34.70 -19.66
N ILE A 311 -33.15 33.84 -19.28
CA ILE A 311 -34.11 34.07 -18.19
C ILE A 311 -33.76 33.31 -16.89
N ASN A 312 -32.75 32.45 -16.94
CA ASN A 312 -32.24 31.71 -15.77
C ASN A 312 -31.42 32.63 -14.88
N ILE A 313 -31.28 32.23 -13.60
CA ILE A 313 -30.53 32.98 -12.60
C ILE A 313 -29.08 33.23 -13.00
N ASP A 314 -28.45 32.23 -13.67
CA ASP A 314 -27.06 32.32 -14.12
C ASP A 314 -26.90 33.04 -15.47
N GLY A 315 -27.88 32.94 -16.31
CA GLY A 315 -27.85 33.53 -17.66
C GLY A 315 -28.27 35.00 -17.72
N GLU A 316 -29.19 35.40 -16.85
CA GLU A 316 -29.75 36.75 -16.88
C GLU A 316 -28.72 37.87 -16.66
N PRO A 317 -27.73 37.72 -15.76
CA PRO A 317 -26.70 38.74 -15.53
C PRO A 317 -25.80 39.02 -16.75
N ILE A 318 -25.66 38.07 -17.68
CA ILE A 318 -24.77 38.18 -18.85
C ILE A 318 -25.14 39.41 -19.72
N ARG A 319 -26.41 39.79 -19.76
CA ARG A 319 -26.90 41.00 -20.51
C ARG A 319 -26.35 42.31 -19.97
N ILE A 320 -25.90 42.36 -18.72
CA ILE A 320 -25.53 43.62 -18.06
C ILE A 320 -24.36 44.28 -18.80
N GLU A 321 -23.36 43.51 -19.23
CA GLU A 321 -22.19 44.04 -19.94
C GLU A 321 -22.61 44.73 -21.26
N TYR A 322 -23.48 44.10 -22.06
CA TYR A 322 -24.01 44.70 -23.28
C TYR A 322 -24.81 45.97 -22.98
N LEU A 323 -25.69 45.98 -21.97
CA LEU A 323 -26.49 47.13 -21.60
C LEU A 323 -25.62 48.31 -21.15
N LEU A 324 -24.55 48.07 -20.43
CA LEU A 324 -23.57 49.09 -20.03
C LEU A 324 -22.83 49.65 -21.24
N ALA A 325 -22.36 48.76 -22.13
CA ALA A 325 -21.66 49.15 -23.34
C ALA A 325 -22.59 49.96 -24.27
N ALA A 326 -23.87 49.56 -24.36
CA ALA A 326 -24.92 50.28 -25.13
C ALA A 326 -25.43 51.56 -24.45
N LYS A 327 -24.87 51.95 -23.30
CA LYS A 327 -25.28 53.12 -22.49
C LYS A 327 -26.74 53.06 -22.01
N ARG A 328 -27.32 51.85 -21.94
CA ARG A 328 -28.66 51.58 -21.40
C ARG A 328 -28.63 51.46 -19.89
N TYR A 329 -28.05 52.46 -19.22
CA TYR A 329 -27.68 52.39 -17.78
C TYR A 329 -28.86 52.14 -16.84
N LYS A 330 -30.06 52.70 -17.12
CA LYS A 330 -31.26 52.46 -16.30
C LYS A 330 -31.70 51.00 -16.33
N GLU A 331 -31.64 50.42 -17.51
CA GLU A 331 -31.98 49.01 -17.71
C GLU A 331 -30.90 48.07 -17.09
N ALA A 332 -29.63 48.39 -17.30
CA ALA A 332 -28.55 47.69 -16.64
C ALA A 332 -28.71 47.69 -15.12
N MET A 333 -29.06 48.86 -14.54
CA MET A 333 -29.24 48.99 -13.08
C MET A 333 -30.40 48.12 -12.57
N HIS A 334 -31.44 47.89 -13.35
CA HIS A 334 -32.55 46.99 -12.99
C HIS A 334 -32.03 45.55 -12.79
N TYR A 335 -31.22 45.03 -13.72
CA TYR A 335 -30.67 43.69 -13.65
C TYR A 335 -29.57 43.59 -12.60
N ILE A 336 -28.71 44.61 -12.43
CA ILE A 336 -27.72 44.68 -11.37
C ILE A 336 -28.39 44.59 -9.99
N GLN A 337 -29.50 45.33 -9.77
CA GLN A 337 -30.23 45.25 -8.50
C GLN A 337 -30.87 43.88 -8.27
N LYS A 338 -31.30 43.20 -9.35
CA LYS A 338 -31.82 41.83 -9.25
C LYS A 338 -30.70 40.89 -8.85
N GLU A 339 -29.55 40.99 -9.48
CA GLU A 339 -28.38 40.16 -9.17
C GLU A 339 -27.83 40.42 -7.76
N MET A 340 -27.82 41.67 -7.31
CA MET A 340 -27.50 42.00 -5.92
C MET A 340 -28.41 41.27 -4.93
N ARG A 341 -29.72 41.17 -5.20
CA ARG A 341 -30.65 40.41 -4.35
C ARG A 341 -30.33 38.92 -4.37
N ASN A 342 -30.05 38.36 -5.54
CA ASN A 342 -29.66 36.97 -5.68
C ASN A 342 -28.41 36.66 -4.84
N CYS A 343 -27.38 37.49 -4.92
CA CYS A 343 -26.16 37.35 -4.13
C CYS A 343 -26.42 37.47 -2.62
N ILE A 344 -27.33 38.34 -2.17
CA ILE A 344 -27.73 38.48 -0.78
C ILE A 344 -28.43 37.19 -0.29
N ASP A 345 -29.37 36.67 -1.10
CA ASP A 345 -30.15 35.47 -0.77
C ASP A 345 -29.24 34.23 -0.70
N GLN A 346 -28.24 34.17 -1.58
CA GLN A 346 -27.21 33.10 -1.58
C GLN A 346 -26.09 33.33 -0.55
N LYS A 347 -26.07 34.45 0.18
CA LYS A 347 -25.03 34.88 1.11
C LYS A 347 -23.65 35.03 0.45
N ASP A 348 -23.61 35.35 -0.84
CA ASP A 348 -22.39 35.54 -1.63
C ASP A 348 -22.12 37.03 -1.92
N THR A 349 -22.13 37.85 -0.87
CA THR A 349 -21.82 39.29 -0.98
C THR A 349 -20.37 39.62 -0.66
N ILE A 350 -19.55 38.60 -0.33
CA ILE A 350 -18.12 38.72 -0.04
C ILE A 350 -17.37 37.72 -0.94
N SER A 351 -17.36 38.02 -2.24
CA SER A 351 -16.65 37.24 -3.26
C SER A 351 -16.05 38.14 -4.32
N TYR A 352 -15.05 37.63 -5.06
CA TYR A 352 -14.49 38.31 -6.21
C TYR A 352 -15.56 38.51 -7.31
N ASN A 353 -16.43 37.52 -7.48
CA ASN A 353 -17.53 37.60 -8.42
C ASN A 353 -18.49 38.76 -8.10
N TYR A 354 -18.82 38.95 -6.82
CA TYR A 354 -19.66 40.08 -6.39
C TYR A 354 -18.98 41.42 -6.67
N ILE A 355 -17.68 41.53 -6.51
CA ILE A 355 -16.93 42.75 -6.86
C ILE A 355 -17.00 42.99 -8.37
N HIS A 356 -16.59 42.01 -9.20
CA HIS A 356 -16.35 42.20 -10.63
C HIS A 356 -17.64 42.21 -11.44
N TYR A 357 -18.60 41.37 -11.14
CA TYR A 357 -19.81 41.19 -11.93
C TYR A 357 -21.03 41.92 -11.36
N VAL A 358 -20.94 42.46 -10.15
CA VAL A 358 -22.07 43.18 -9.56
C VAL A 358 -21.70 44.61 -9.21
N LEU A 359 -20.72 44.81 -8.32
CA LEU A 359 -20.38 46.16 -7.85
C LEU A 359 -19.68 47.02 -8.92
N GLU A 360 -18.77 46.42 -9.70
CA GLU A 360 -18.11 47.14 -10.80
C GLU A 360 -19.16 47.57 -11.87
N TYR A 361 -20.08 46.69 -12.24
CA TYR A 361 -21.17 47.03 -13.15
C TYR A 361 -22.06 48.10 -12.55
N LYS A 362 -22.37 48.05 -11.25
CA LYS A 362 -23.12 49.09 -10.55
C LYS A 362 -22.41 50.42 -10.62
N ALA A 363 -21.13 50.48 -10.30
CA ALA A 363 -20.35 51.73 -10.35
C ALA A 363 -20.30 52.32 -11.78
N ARG A 364 -20.15 51.47 -12.81
CA ARG A 364 -20.19 51.89 -14.22
C ARG A 364 -21.56 52.45 -14.61
N ALA A 365 -22.64 51.80 -14.15
CA ALA A 365 -24.01 52.26 -14.40
C ALA A 365 -24.28 53.60 -13.69
N GLU A 366 -23.91 53.77 -12.44
CA GLU A 366 -24.05 54.99 -11.65
C GLU A 366 -23.27 56.15 -12.26
N THR A 367 -22.03 55.87 -12.70
CA THR A 367 -21.21 56.84 -13.44
C THR A 367 -21.91 57.29 -14.75
N GLY A 368 -22.44 56.33 -15.52
CA GLY A 368 -23.17 56.61 -16.74
C GLY A 368 -24.48 57.38 -16.55
N LEU A 369 -25.08 57.26 -15.37
CA LEU A 369 -26.24 58.03 -14.93
C LEU A 369 -25.87 59.40 -14.37
N ASN A 370 -24.59 59.78 -14.30
CA ASN A 370 -24.02 60.98 -13.69
C ASN A 370 -24.21 61.03 -12.17
N ASP A 371 -24.48 59.89 -11.50
CA ASP A 371 -24.50 59.79 -10.03
C ASP A 371 -23.11 59.45 -9.52
N HIS A 372 -22.22 60.43 -9.60
CA HIS A 372 -20.82 60.25 -9.20
C HIS A 372 -20.64 60.00 -7.68
N LYS A 373 -21.63 60.45 -6.86
CA LYS A 373 -21.60 60.17 -5.42
C LYS A 373 -21.87 58.70 -5.14
N ALA A 374 -22.92 58.14 -5.70
CA ALA A 374 -23.23 56.73 -5.56
C ALA A 374 -22.11 55.87 -6.13
N ALA A 375 -21.53 56.22 -7.28
CA ALA A 375 -20.38 55.49 -7.85
C ALA A 375 -19.18 55.47 -6.89
N ALA A 376 -18.87 56.62 -6.26
CA ALA A 376 -17.77 56.69 -5.30
C ALA A 376 -18.02 55.80 -4.07
N GLU A 377 -19.25 55.78 -3.55
CA GLU A 377 -19.66 54.90 -2.44
C GLU A 377 -19.55 53.43 -2.84
N THR A 378 -19.93 53.07 -4.08
CA THR A 378 -19.81 51.69 -4.60
C THR A 378 -18.31 51.27 -4.74
N TYR A 379 -17.44 52.15 -5.27
CA TYR A 379 -16.00 51.86 -5.32
C TYR A 379 -15.38 51.71 -3.93
N GLN A 380 -15.80 52.49 -2.93
CA GLN A 380 -15.37 52.35 -1.55
C GLN A 380 -15.82 50.98 -0.96
N GLN A 381 -17.05 50.55 -1.28
CA GLN A 381 -17.52 49.22 -0.91
C GLN A 381 -16.69 48.11 -1.56
N MET A 382 -16.38 48.23 -2.86
CA MET A 382 -15.50 47.26 -3.55
C MET A 382 -14.12 47.14 -2.85
N LEU A 383 -13.49 48.25 -2.49
CA LEU A 383 -12.20 48.26 -1.77
C LEU A 383 -12.31 47.55 -0.41
N SER A 384 -13.35 47.84 0.37
CA SER A 384 -13.57 47.20 1.68
C SER A 384 -13.76 45.69 1.56
N ILE A 385 -14.50 45.23 0.56
CA ILE A 385 -14.69 43.80 0.31
C ILE A 385 -13.40 43.17 -0.20
N SER A 386 -12.67 43.82 -1.10
CA SER A 386 -11.38 43.37 -1.61
C SER A 386 -10.36 43.19 -0.47
N ASP A 387 -10.29 44.14 0.47
CA ASP A 387 -9.42 44.03 1.64
C ASP A 387 -9.82 42.84 2.52
N SER A 388 -11.13 42.62 2.69
CA SER A 388 -11.65 41.49 3.47
C SER A 388 -11.33 40.14 2.79
N LEU A 389 -11.47 40.06 1.45
CA LEU A 389 -11.11 38.88 0.66
C LEU A 389 -9.60 38.63 0.71
N ASN A 390 -8.77 39.63 0.50
CA ASN A 390 -7.31 39.50 0.61
C ASN A 390 -6.87 39.00 1.99
N ALA A 391 -7.49 39.50 3.07
CA ALA A 391 -7.22 39.04 4.42
C ALA A 391 -7.66 37.58 4.62
N ARG A 392 -8.85 37.19 4.08
CA ARG A 392 -9.35 35.82 4.11
C ARG A 392 -8.45 34.89 3.33
N ASP A 393 -8.05 35.27 2.14
CA ASP A 393 -7.23 34.42 1.25
C ASP A 393 -5.82 34.23 1.84
N LYS A 394 -5.21 35.30 2.40
CA LYS A 394 -3.95 35.18 3.14
C LYS A 394 -4.09 34.23 4.33
N ARG A 395 -5.22 34.29 5.06
CA ARG A 395 -5.49 33.40 6.18
C ARG A 395 -5.73 31.97 5.72
N SER A 396 -6.51 31.78 4.65
CA SER A 396 -6.78 30.46 4.04
C SER A 396 -5.47 29.82 3.56
N VAL A 397 -4.66 30.55 2.79
CA VAL A 397 -3.34 30.08 2.34
C VAL A 397 -2.44 29.77 3.54
N SER A 398 -2.44 30.59 4.58
CA SER A 398 -1.65 30.33 5.79
C SER A 398 -2.10 29.06 6.50
N LEU A 399 -3.42 28.83 6.64
CA LEU A 399 -3.98 27.60 7.24
C LEU A 399 -3.64 26.38 6.39
N GLU A 400 -3.79 26.49 5.07
CA GLU A 400 -3.45 25.41 4.13
C GLU A 400 -1.95 25.07 4.23
N LEU A 401 -1.06 26.07 4.25
CA LEU A 401 0.38 25.88 4.44
C LEU A 401 0.71 25.26 5.81
N ALA A 402 0.02 25.68 6.87
CA ALA A 402 0.17 25.07 8.19
C ALA A 402 -0.25 23.59 8.17
N THR A 403 -1.38 23.27 7.51
CA THR A 403 -1.84 21.89 7.34
C THR A 403 -0.86 21.05 6.53
N ILE A 404 -0.28 21.62 5.47
CA ILE A 404 0.78 20.98 4.67
C ILE A 404 2.00 20.70 5.54
N TYR A 405 2.42 21.67 6.35
CA TYR A 405 3.55 21.50 7.26
C TYR A 405 3.29 20.40 8.30
N GLU A 406 2.13 20.43 8.97
CA GLU A 406 1.73 19.40 9.92
C GLU A 406 1.63 18.02 9.29
N THR A 407 1.12 17.93 8.05
CA THR A 407 1.04 16.67 7.29
C THR A 407 2.44 16.13 7.01
N ASN A 408 3.37 16.98 6.57
CA ASN A 408 4.75 16.59 6.32
C ASN A 408 5.47 16.15 7.60
N GLU A 409 5.25 16.83 8.74
CA GLU A 409 5.79 16.40 10.05
C GLU A 409 5.23 15.05 10.49
N LYS A 410 3.92 14.82 10.30
CA LYS A 410 3.29 13.52 10.57
C LYS A 410 3.89 12.43 9.71
N ASP A 411 4.04 12.66 8.41
CA ASP A 411 4.66 11.71 7.47
C ASP A 411 6.09 11.36 7.90
N GLN A 412 6.91 12.36 8.24
CA GLN A 412 8.27 12.12 8.74
C GLN A 412 8.28 11.33 10.06
N THR A 413 7.33 11.62 10.94
CA THR A 413 7.19 10.90 12.21
C THR A 413 6.79 9.45 11.98
N ILE A 414 5.85 9.19 11.06
CA ILE A 414 5.42 7.85 10.65
C ILE A 414 6.62 7.07 10.07
N ILE A 415 7.40 7.67 9.17
CA ILE A 415 8.59 7.05 8.57
C ILE A 415 9.60 6.68 9.67
N LYS A 416 9.88 7.60 10.61
CA LYS A 416 10.77 7.34 11.74
C LYS A 416 10.25 6.21 12.65
N GLN A 417 8.95 6.19 12.93
CA GLN A 417 8.34 5.12 13.73
C GLN A 417 8.39 3.77 13.01
N GLN A 418 8.10 3.73 11.72
CA GLN A 418 8.19 2.50 10.91
C GLN A 418 9.63 1.97 10.85
N SER A 419 10.62 2.85 10.71
CA SER A 419 12.04 2.45 10.78
C SER A 419 12.37 1.84 12.13
N LYS A 420 11.94 2.47 13.24
CA LYS A 420 12.13 1.95 14.60
C LYS A 420 11.43 0.62 14.84
N ILE A 421 10.21 0.45 14.31
CA ILE A 421 9.49 -0.83 14.38
C ILE A 421 10.24 -1.91 13.60
N ARG A 422 10.77 -1.58 12.42
CA ARG A 422 11.57 -2.52 11.61
C ARG A 422 12.84 -2.95 12.35
N GLU A 423 13.57 -2.01 12.94
CA GLU A 423 14.75 -2.30 13.77
C GLU A 423 14.40 -3.21 14.95
N ASN A 424 13.33 -2.87 15.69
CA ASN A 424 12.87 -3.69 16.81
C ASN A 424 12.46 -5.10 16.37
N ASN A 425 11.79 -5.24 15.23
CA ASN A 425 11.40 -6.55 14.70
C ASN A 425 12.62 -7.39 14.32
N ILE A 426 13.67 -6.78 13.74
CA ILE A 426 14.93 -7.47 13.46
C ILE A 426 15.59 -7.95 14.76
N ILE A 427 15.62 -7.12 15.80
CA ILE A 427 16.18 -7.46 17.10
C ILE A 427 15.37 -8.60 17.74
N ILE A 428 14.05 -8.52 17.76
CA ILE A 428 13.16 -9.56 18.33
C ILE A 428 13.33 -10.88 17.58
N THR A 429 13.38 -10.85 16.25
CA THR A 429 13.58 -12.05 15.43
C THR A 429 14.95 -12.68 15.69
N SER A 430 16.00 -11.86 15.84
CA SER A 430 17.36 -12.31 16.13
C SER A 430 17.44 -12.95 17.53
N ILE A 431 16.83 -12.31 18.54
CA ILE A 431 16.77 -12.87 19.90
C ILE A 431 15.98 -14.18 19.91
N GLY A 432 14.85 -14.25 19.20
CA GLY A 432 14.05 -15.47 19.05
C GLY A 432 14.84 -16.61 18.42
N GLY A 433 15.61 -16.30 17.37
CA GLY A 433 16.51 -17.28 16.72
C GLY A 433 17.59 -17.81 17.65
N ILE A 434 18.25 -16.94 18.42
CA ILE A 434 19.27 -17.32 19.40
C ILE A 434 18.65 -18.20 20.50
N LEU A 435 17.47 -17.84 20.98
CA LEU A 435 16.77 -18.60 22.03
C LEU A 435 16.35 -19.98 21.53
N PHE A 436 15.89 -20.08 20.29
CA PHE A 436 15.58 -21.37 19.66
C PHE A 436 16.82 -22.27 19.54
N LEU A 437 17.95 -21.72 19.11
CA LEU A 437 19.22 -22.43 19.02
C LEU A 437 19.70 -22.87 20.40
N ALA A 438 19.57 -22.02 21.44
CA ALA A 438 19.92 -22.36 22.81
C ALA A 438 19.08 -23.52 23.35
N ILE A 439 17.77 -23.53 23.11
CA ILE A 439 16.86 -24.63 23.48
C ILE A 439 17.27 -25.92 22.77
N GLY A 440 17.55 -25.83 21.46
CA GLY A 440 18.06 -26.99 20.70
C GLY A 440 19.35 -27.55 21.25
N PHE A 441 20.30 -26.69 21.63
CA PHE A 441 21.57 -27.07 22.23
C PHE A 441 21.37 -27.74 23.60
N ILE A 442 20.52 -27.19 24.45
CA ILE A 442 20.18 -27.76 25.76
C ILE A 442 19.56 -29.16 25.59
N ALA A 443 18.62 -29.30 24.68
CA ALA A 443 17.97 -30.58 24.37
C ALA A 443 18.99 -31.62 23.88
N TRP A 444 19.90 -31.23 22.98
CA TRP A 444 20.98 -32.09 22.51
C TRP A 444 21.94 -32.46 23.62
N PHE A 445 22.35 -31.51 24.48
CA PHE A 445 23.23 -31.74 25.61
C PHE A 445 22.59 -32.69 26.63
N VAL A 446 21.31 -32.49 27.00
CA VAL A 446 20.58 -33.38 27.92
C VAL A 446 20.45 -34.78 27.33
N ARG A 447 20.23 -34.90 26.00
CA ARG A 447 20.20 -36.21 25.32
C ARG A 447 21.58 -36.88 25.38
N GLY A 448 22.66 -36.14 25.15
CA GLY A 448 24.03 -36.62 25.28
C GLY A 448 24.35 -37.15 26.70
N LEU A 449 23.99 -36.35 27.72
CA LEU A 449 24.14 -36.77 29.13
C LEU A 449 23.38 -38.07 29.45
N ARG A 450 22.13 -38.18 28.99
CA ARG A 450 21.30 -39.38 29.20
C ARG A 450 21.94 -40.63 28.55
N ILE A 451 22.48 -40.47 27.34
CA ILE A 451 23.17 -41.57 26.64
C ILE A 451 24.43 -41.97 27.42
N THR A 452 25.23 -40.99 27.87
CA THR A 452 26.45 -41.26 28.66
C THR A 452 26.15 -41.96 29.99
N LEU A 453 25.12 -41.49 30.72
CA LEU A 453 24.67 -42.13 31.97
C LEU A 453 24.19 -43.57 31.74
N ARG A 454 23.47 -43.84 30.63
CA ARG A 454 23.07 -45.22 30.28
C ARG A 454 24.29 -46.12 29.98
N LYS A 455 25.28 -45.59 29.22
CA LYS A 455 26.52 -46.31 28.93
C LYS A 455 27.32 -46.60 30.20
N ASN A 456 27.46 -45.60 31.09
CA ASN A 456 28.16 -45.79 32.38
C ASN A 456 27.45 -46.81 33.28
N LYS A 457 26.09 -46.80 33.31
CA LYS A 457 25.33 -47.82 34.06
C LYS A 457 25.51 -49.22 33.47
N ALA A 458 25.50 -49.36 32.16
CA ALA A 458 25.75 -50.65 31.51
C ALA A 458 27.19 -51.15 31.77
N MET A 459 28.17 -50.26 31.69
CA MET A 459 29.58 -50.59 32.00
C MET A 459 29.76 -51.02 33.47
N ALA A 460 29.10 -50.34 34.42
CA ALA A 460 29.13 -50.75 35.84
C ALA A 460 28.47 -52.12 36.02
N GLN A 461 27.41 -52.44 35.33
CA GLN A 461 26.78 -53.78 35.34
C GLN A 461 27.74 -54.86 34.77
N GLN A 462 28.43 -54.55 33.68
CA GLN A 462 29.40 -55.45 33.06
C GLN A 462 30.59 -55.70 34.04
N ILE A 463 31.09 -54.66 34.70
CA ILE A 463 32.17 -54.82 35.73
C ILE A 463 31.67 -55.69 36.87
N ASN A 464 30.46 -55.46 37.40
CA ASN A 464 29.90 -56.28 38.44
C ASN A 464 29.73 -57.76 38.00
N ASN A 465 29.28 -57.99 36.74
CA ASN A 465 29.19 -59.37 36.23
C ASN A 465 30.58 -60.03 36.07
N LEU A 466 31.60 -59.27 35.66
CA LEU A 466 32.95 -59.75 35.56
C LEU A 466 33.51 -60.15 36.97
N ILE A 467 33.26 -59.27 37.97
CA ILE A 467 33.69 -59.57 39.37
C ILE A 467 32.96 -60.82 39.89
N SER A 468 31.66 -60.96 39.64
CA SER A 468 30.93 -62.20 40.08
C SER A 468 31.44 -63.43 39.35
N CYS A 469 31.76 -63.34 38.06
CA CYS A 469 32.33 -64.43 37.30
C CYS A 469 33.73 -64.80 37.74
N GLU A 470 34.57 -63.80 38.13
CA GLU A 470 35.91 -64.05 38.70
C GLU A 470 35.83 -64.72 40.06
N THR A 471 34.88 -64.33 40.91
CA THR A 471 34.59 -64.98 42.17
C THR A 471 34.12 -66.42 41.99
N GLU A 472 33.24 -66.71 41.09
CA GLU A 472 32.77 -68.05 40.71
C GLU A 472 33.94 -68.91 40.16
N LEU A 473 34.77 -68.33 39.28
CA LEU A 473 35.94 -68.96 38.73
C LEU A 473 36.93 -69.32 39.85
N SER A 474 37.13 -68.42 40.82
CA SER A 474 37.95 -68.62 42.00
C SER A 474 37.40 -69.77 42.86
N HIS A 475 36.10 -69.81 43.13
CA HIS A 475 35.44 -70.90 43.84
C HIS A 475 35.53 -72.21 43.07
N THR A 476 35.36 -72.17 41.73
CA THR A 476 35.48 -73.40 40.91
C THR A 476 36.94 -73.92 40.90
N LYS A 477 37.94 -73.03 40.80
CA LYS A 477 39.34 -73.39 40.89
C LYS A 477 39.67 -74.02 42.25
N LYS A 478 39.12 -73.50 43.36
CA LYS A 478 39.29 -74.10 44.70
C LYS A 478 38.64 -75.48 44.78
N ARG A 479 37.42 -75.64 44.17
CA ARG A 479 36.76 -76.97 44.11
C ARG A 479 37.50 -77.95 43.22
N VAL A 480 38.03 -77.53 42.07
CA VAL A 480 38.86 -78.37 41.22
C VAL A 480 40.18 -78.79 41.95
N ALA A 481 40.82 -77.83 42.64
CA ALA A 481 41.99 -78.10 43.42
C ALA A 481 41.70 -79.10 44.59
N LEU A 482 40.52 -78.96 45.21
CA LEU A 482 40.07 -79.91 46.25
C LEU A 482 39.74 -81.27 45.64
N LEU A 483 39.05 -81.34 44.51
CA LEU A 483 38.75 -82.55 43.82
C LEU A 483 40.02 -83.24 43.26
N SER A 484 40.97 -82.47 42.73
CA SER A 484 42.25 -83.00 42.27
C SER A 484 43.08 -83.58 43.42
N SER A 485 43.03 -82.95 44.63
CA SER A 485 43.66 -83.45 45.81
C SER A 485 42.97 -84.75 46.35
N LEU A 486 41.63 -84.80 46.19
CA LEU A 486 40.85 -86.02 46.51
C LEU A 486 41.08 -87.15 45.51
N LEU A 487 41.21 -86.82 44.19
CA LEU A 487 41.53 -87.80 43.14
C LEU A 487 42.96 -88.31 43.25
N ALA A 488 43.88 -87.46 43.65
CA ALA A 488 45.25 -87.91 43.95
C ALA A 488 45.35 -88.85 45.14
N ALA A 489 44.35 -88.77 46.04
CA ALA A 489 44.21 -89.69 47.16
C ALA A 489 43.47 -90.99 46.81
N GLN A 490 42.87 -91.10 45.58
CA GLN A 490 42.08 -92.28 45.11
C GLN A 490 42.66 -92.95 43.85
N SER A 491 43.95 -92.74 43.53
CA SER A 491 44.57 -93.44 42.41
C SER A 491 45.06 -94.82 42.77
N GLU A 492 44.14 -95.71 43.09
CA GLU A 492 44.27 -97.15 42.93
C GLU A 492 42.90 -97.72 42.44
N ASN A 493 42.66 -97.72 41.13
CA ASN A 493 42.02 -98.74 40.30
C ASN A 493 41.24 -98.09 39.08
N PRO A 494 41.32 -98.75 37.93
CA PRO A 494 40.85 -98.14 36.63
C PRO A 494 39.47 -98.65 36.20
N GLU A 495 38.97 -98.02 35.14
CA GLU A 495 37.76 -98.27 34.33
C GLU A 495 36.48 -97.61 34.79
N ILE A 496 36.06 -96.61 33.97
CA ILE A 496 34.75 -96.46 33.38
C ILE A 496 34.79 -95.39 32.27
N THR A 497 34.51 -95.84 31.09
CA THR A 497 34.24 -95.07 29.87
C THR A 497 33.05 -94.14 30.03
N VAL A 498 33.16 -92.87 29.59
CA VAL A 498 32.01 -91.95 29.42
C VAL A 498 31.96 -91.49 27.97
N GLN A 499 30.89 -91.92 27.30
CA GLN A 499 30.46 -91.40 25.99
C GLN A 499 30.04 -89.94 26.11
N GLY A 500 30.74 -89.03 25.42
CA GLY A 500 30.33 -87.64 25.17
C GLY A 500 29.38 -87.59 23.96
N THR A 501 28.35 -86.85 24.11
CA THR A 501 27.29 -86.78 23.11
C THR A 501 27.69 -85.97 21.88
N ASP A 502 27.51 -86.56 20.69
CA ASP A 502 27.80 -86.02 19.34
C ASP A 502 27.19 -84.63 18.99
N LYS A 503 26.39 -84.05 19.86
CA LYS A 503 25.68 -82.82 19.62
C LYS A 503 26.46 -81.53 19.92
N GLU A 504 27.42 -81.55 20.87
CA GLU A 504 28.22 -80.35 21.18
C GLU A 504 29.38 -80.17 20.19
N ILE A 505 29.82 -81.24 19.55
CA ILE A 505 30.94 -81.19 18.58
C ILE A 505 30.46 -80.52 17.24
N ASP A 506 29.23 -80.72 16.87
CA ASP A 506 28.66 -80.17 15.61
C ASP A 506 28.44 -78.65 15.71
N ASP A 507 28.03 -78.15 16.88
CA ASP A 507 27.72 -76.72 17.08
C ASP A 507 29.02 -75.88 17.19
N VAL A 508 30.12 -76.46 17.77
CA VAL A 508 31.44 -75.77 17.82
C VAL A 508 32.13 -75.78 16.47
N ALA A 509 31.95 -76.80 15.67
CA ALA A 509 32.46 -76.87 14.30
C ALA A 509 31.78 -75.85 13.40
N LEU A 510 30.46 -75.68 13.50
CA LEU A 510 29.70 -74.69 12.77
C LEU A 510 30.08 -73.27 13.15
N PHE A 511 30.30 -73.02 14.45
CA PHE A 511 30.80 -71.71 14.92
C PHE A 511 32.14 -71.35 14.34
N ASN A 512 33.08 -72.27 14.37
CA ASN A 512 34.42 -72.04 13.84
C ASN A 512 34.41 -71.79 12.35
N GLN A 513 33.57 -72.50 11.59
CA GLN A 513 33.39 -72.24 10.17
C GLN A 513 32.84 -70.83 9.87
N ILE A 514 31.86 -70.37 10.64
CA ILE A 514 31.29 -69.03 10.48
C ILE A 514 32.34 -67.94 10.84
N ASP A 515 33.05 -68.12 11.95
CA ASP A 515 34.08 -67.17 12.43
C ASP A 515 35.25 -67.07 11.45
N GLU A 516 35.73 -68.22 10.96
CA GLU A 516 36.82 -68.30 9.98
C GLU A 516 36.41 -67.63 8.64
N TYR A 517 35.20 -67.84 8.20
CA TYR A 517 34.67 -67.25 7.00
C TYR A 517 34.50 -65.72 7.11
N ILE A 518 34.01 -65.22 8.21
CA ILE A 518 33.87 -63.78 8.47
C ILE A 518 35.22 -63.12 8.58
N LYS A 519 36.19 -63.73 9.23
CA LYS A 519 37.56 -63.22 9.39
C LYS A 519 38.34 -63.31 8.08
N GLY A 520 38.25 -64.45 7.40
CA GLY A 520 38.99 -64.70 6.18
C GLY A 520 38.58 -63.76 5.01
N ASN A 521 37.33 -63.45 4.90
CA ASN A 521 36.78 -62.56 3.84
C ASN A 521 36.64 -61.10 4.27
N LYS A 522 37.07 -60.70 5.49
CA LYS A 522 36.96 -59.35 6.03
C LYS A 522 35.54 -58.78 5.96
N LEU A 523 34.52 -59.63 6.06
CA LEU A 523 33.11 -59.23 5.94
C LEU A 523 32.67 -58.26 7.02
N PHE A 524 33.38 -58.18 8.13
CA PHE A 524 33.15 -57.19 9.21
C PHE A 524 33.45 -55.75 8.79
N LEU A 525 34.03 -55.52 7.61
CA LEU A 525 34.22 -54.18 7.04
C LEU A 525 33.09 -53.75 6.08
N GLN A 526 32.08 -54.59 5.86
CA GLN A 526 30.94 -54.26 5.01
C GLN A 526 29.80 -53.70 5.89
N PRO A 527 29.13 -52.60 5.47
CA PRO A 527 28.14 -51.93 6.29
C PRO A 527 26.83 -52.73 6.51
N GLU A 528 26.54 -53.71 5.68
CA GLU A 528 25.34 -54.57 5.81
C GLU A 528 25.67 -56.01 5.41
N ILE A 529 25.66 -56.92 6.39
CA ILE A 529 25.69 -58.37 6.16
C ILE A 529 24.29 -58.92 6.45
N ASP A 530 23.57 -59.31 5.41
CA ASP A 530 22.24 -59.91 5.58
C ASP A 530 22.30 -61.33 6.13
N ARG A 531 21.38 -61.61 7.04
CA ARG A 531 21.19 -62.94 7.66
C ARG A 531 21.00 -64.04 6.63
N GLU A 532 20.27 -63.78 5.52
CA GLU A 532 20.01 -64.76 4.47
C GLU A 532 21.28 -65.10 3.69
N ALA A 533 22.18 -64.14 3.54
CA ALA A 533 23.48 -64.34 2.92
C ALA A 533 24.34 -65.29 3.73
N LEU A 534 24.35 -65.18 5.09
CA LEU A 534 25.10 -66.06 6.00
C LEU A 534 24.56 -67.49 6.01
N ILE A 535 23.21 -67.63 5.99
CA ILE A 535 22.57 -68.97 5.94
C ILE A 535 22.93 -69.71 4.64
N LYS A 536 22.99 -69.01 3.54
CA LYS A 536 23.40 -69.58 2.25
C LYS A 536 24.89 -69.96 2.20
N LEU A 537 25.75 -69.14 2.84
CA LEU A 537 27.17 -69.32 2.90
C LEU A 537 27.64 -70.55 3.68
N VAL A 538 26.94 -70.85 4.78
CA VAL A 538 27.29 -71.99 5.64
C VAL A 538 26.51 -73.25 5.27
N HIS A 539 25.78 -73.27 4.17
CA HIS A 539 24.99 -74.37 3.65
C HIS A 539 24.05 -75.01 4.72
N THR A 540 23.45 -74.11 5.57
CA THR A 540 22.51 -74.55 6.60
C THR A 540 21.10 -74.04 6.34
N ASN A 541 20.08 -74.57 6.98
CA ASN A 541 18.73 -74.06 6.81
C ASN A 541 18.37 -73.03 7.89
N LYS A 542 17.39 -72.19 7.61
CA LYS A 542 16.97 -71.08 8.46
C LYS A 542 16.58 -71.50 9.89
N ASN A 543 15.93 -72.67 10.02
CA ASN A 543 15.52 -73.19 11.34
C ASN A 543 16.70 -73.67 12.16
N LYS A 544 17.66 -74.41 11.54
CA LYS A 544 18.85 -74.92 12.20
C LYS A 544 19.77 -73.78 12.66
N PHE A 545 19.91 -72.75 11.82
CA PHE A 545 20.66 -71.53 12.17
C PHE A 545 20.00 -70.74 13.31
N CYS A 546 18.66 -70.63 13.36
CA CYS A 546 17.96 -69.94 14.44
C CYS A 546 18.03 -70.72 15.75
N ILE A 547 17.95 -72.06 15.74
CA ILE A 547 18.09 -72.89 16.95
C ILE A 547 19.52 -72.79 17.47
N TRP A 548 20.50 -72.91 16.60
CA TRP A 548 21.91 -72.77 16.93
C TRP A 548 22.19 -71.39 17.53
N TYR A 549 21.74 -70.30 16.95
CA TYR A 549 21.90 -68.93 17.44
C TYR A 549 21.28 -68.71 18.83
N LYS A 550 20.18 -69.38 19.13
CA LYS A 550 19.51 -69.34 20.45
C LYS A 550 20.14 -70.25 21.53
N THR A 551 20.84 -71.29 21.13
CA THR A 551 21.40 -72.28 22.04
C THR A 551 22.89 -72.03 22.36
N ILE A 552 23.56 -71.14 21.67
CA ILE A 552 24.95 -70.75 21.99
C ILE A 552 24.98 -70.10 23.35
N PRO A 553 25.90 -70.54 24.25
CA PRO A 553 26.06 -69.88 25.51
C PRO A 553 26.36 -68.41 25.38
N ILE A 554 25.76 -67.59 26.22
CA ILE A 554 25.81 -66.09 26.21
C ILE A 554 27.23 -65.53 26.00
N ARG A 555 28.29 -66.22 26.33
CA ARG A 555 29.68 -65.83 26.09
C ARG A 555 30.08 -65.79 24.62
N LEU A 556 29.58 -66.69 23.78
CA LEU A 556 29.90 -66.74 22.38
C LEU A 556 29.03 -65.77 21.59
N SER A 557 27.75 -65.59 21.93
CA SER A 557 26.86 -64.59 21.33
C SER A 557 27.28 -63.14 21.64
N ALA A 558 27.82 -62.88 22.85
CA ALA A 558 28.36 -61.57 23.21
C ALA A 558 29.62 -61.21 22.40
N THR A 559 30.46 -62.20 22.08
CA THR A 559 31.68 -61.97 21.27
C THR A 559 31.31 -61.64 19.81
N ILE A 560 30.30 -62.27 19.25
CA ILE A 560 29.78 -61.97 17.92
C ILE A 560 29.08 -60.58 17.90
N SER A 561 28.30 -60.25 18.94
CA SER A 561 27.57 -58.98 19.03
C SER A 561 28.48 -57.78 19.31
N THR A 562 29.62 -57.96 20.03
CA THR A 562 30.54 -56.86 20.34
C THR A 562 31.63 -56.68 19.28
N THR A 563 31.96 -57.71 18.52
CA THR A 563 32.99 -57.64 17.48
C THR A 563 32.42 -57.22 16.11
N TYR A 564 31.13 -57.49 15.90
CA TYR A 564 30.45 -57.17 14.63
C TYR A 564 29.15 -56.43 14.93
N VAL A 565 29.02 -55.22 14.40
CA VAL A 565 27.80 -54.40 14.53
C VAL A 565 26.74 -54.98 13.58
N TRP A 566 25.85 -55.80 14.16
CA TRP A 566 24.72 -56.36 13.41
C TRP A 566 23.47 -55.54 13.67
N ASN A 567 22.98 -54.87 12.61
CA ASN A 567 21.62 -54.34 12.61
C ASN A 567 20.64 -55.48 12.35
N ILE A 568 20.21 -56.18 13.40
CA ILE A 568 19.09 -57.12 13.32
C ILE A 568 17.86 -56.35 13.79
N PRO A 569 16.81 -56.18 12.92
CA PRO A 569 15.53 -55.65 13.37
C PRO A 569 14.97 -56.62 14.43
N SER A 570 14.62 -56.08 15.59
CA SER A 570 13.95 -56.81 16.66
C SER A 570 12.65 -57.46 16.15
N LEU A 571 12.53 -58.76 16.33
CA LEU A 571 11.24 -59.45 16.34
C LEU A 571 10.42 -59.03 17.53
#